data_633e46f934565e5b66eeab18ec2a5ffb
#
_entry.id   633e46f934565e5b66eeab18ec2a5ffb
#
_cell.length_a   1.000
_cell.length_b   1.000
_cell.length_c   1.000
_cell.angle_alpha   90.00
_cell.angle_beta   90.00
_cell.angle_gamma   90.00
#
_symmetry.space_group_name_H-M   'P 1'
#
loop_
_entity.id
_entity.type
_entity.pdbx_description
1 polymer ?
#
loop_
_entity_poly.entity_id
_entity_poly.type
_entity_poly.pdbx_seq_one_letter_code
_entity_poly.pdbx_strand_id
1 'polypeptide(L)'
;MGKIIWICVGAVIVWAGTILLMHRIQTKKIKKLEDDYREKQRVQQKLREYSVKVQNKQAKIAALQSQINPHFLYNTLECIRSEALLYECDSIARMAKALAAFFRYSISNKENIVTIRDELRNIENYFLIQSYRFENKFALEINVEDDREEVGNYLIPKLSL
;
A
#
# COMPACT_ATOMS: atom_id res chain seq x y z
N MET A 1 -39.49 51.31 -55.19
CA MET A 1 -38.50 50.23 -55.38
C MET A 1 -37.29 50.35 -54.42
N GLY A 2 -36.69 51.53 -54.18
CA GLY A 2 -35.50 51.66 -53.28
C GLY A 2 -35.63 51.16 -51.84
N LYS A 3 -36.79 51.33 -51.20
CA LYS A 3 -37.01 50.91 -49.80
C LYS A 3 -36.99 49.40 -49.61
N ILE A 4 -37.44 48.62 -50.56
CA ILE A 4 -37.45 47.15 -50.52
C ILE A 4 -36.01 46.61 -50.64
N ILE A 5 -35.17 47.20 -51.44
CA ILE A 5 -33.76 46.84 -51.62
C ILE A 5 -33.00 47.04 -50.30
N TRP A 6 -33.21 48.13 -49.57
CA TRP A 6 -32.56 48.38 -48.29
C TRP A 6 -33.01 47.41 -47.17
N ILE A 7 -34.27 46.98 -47.17
CA ILE A 7 -34.79 45.96 -46.25
C ILE A 7 -34.12 44.61 -46.53
N CYS A 8 -34.01 44.21 -47.78
CA CYS A 8 -33.34 42.95 -48.15
C CYS A 8 -31.85 42.94 -47.80
N VAL A 9 -31.13 44.05 -48.04
CA VAL A 9 -29.71 44.17 -47.66
C VAL A 9 -29.54 44.11 -46.14
N GLY A 10 -30.40 44.79 -45.38
CA GLY A 10 -30.36 44.68 -43.91
C GLY A 10 -30.61 43.28 -43.40
N ALA A 11 -31.57 42.55 -43.96
CA ALA A 11 -31.84 41.17 -43.61
C ALA A 11 -30.64 40.22 -43.88
N VAL A 12 -29.97 40.40 -45.00
CA VAL A 12 -28.74 39.61 -45.35
C VAL A 12 -27.61 39.89 -44.37
N ILE A 13 -27.41 41.18 -43.97
CA ILE A 13 -26.35 41.53 -43.00
C ILE A 13 -26.64 40.91 -41.63
N VAL A 14 -27.89 40.98 -41.16
CA VAL A 14 -28.28 40.34 -39.90
C VAL A 14 -28.09 38.81 -39.95
N TRP A 15 -28.47 38.18 -41.05
CA TRP A 15 -28.33 36.73 -41.25
C TRP A 15 -26.85 36.30 -41.31
N ALA A 16 -26.01 37.03 -42.01
CA ALA A 16 -24.55 36.81 -42.02
C ALA A 16 -23.95 37.01 -40.62
N GLY A 17 -24.38 38.01 -39.88
CA GLY A 17 -23.93 38.24 -38.49
C GLY A 17 -24.31 37.08 -37.54
N THR A 18 -25.54 36.54 -37.66
CA THR A 18 -25.97 35.39 -36.85
C THR A 18 -25.14 34.13 -37.16
N ILE A 19 -24.85 33.87 -38.42
CA ILE A 19 -23.98 32.73 -38.83
C ILE A 19 -22.57 32.89 -38.27
N LEU A 20 -21.97 34.05 -38.35
CA LEU A 20 -20.66 34.34 -37.80
C LEU A 20 -20.61 34.16 -36.29
N LEU A 21 -21.65 34.61 -35.60
CA LEU A 21 -21.77 34.42 -34.14
C LEU A 21 -21.91 32.96 -33.76
N MET A 22 -22.77 32.23 -34.47
CA MET A 22 -22.93 30.76 -34.29
C MET A 22 -21.60 30.03 -34.50
N HIS A 23 -20.89 30.35 -35.57
CA HIS A 23 -19.58 29.76 -35.87
C HIS A 23 -18.57 30.03 -34.75
N ARG A 24 -18.49 31.25 -34.22
CA ARG A 24 -17.62 31.60 -33.08
C ARG A 24 -17.98 30.84 -31.81
N ILE A 25 -19.26 30.64 -31.54
CA ILE A 25 -19.73 29.87 -30.37
C ILE A 25 -19.34 28.40 -30.53
N GLN A 26 -19.54 27.82 -31.68
CA GLN A 26 -19.18 26.43 -31.98
C GLN A 26 -17.67 26.19 -31.85
N THR A 27 -16.84 27.06 -32.44
CA THR A 27 -15.37 26.93 -32.33
C THR A 27 -14.87 27.05 -30.89
N LYS A 28 -15.47 27.92 -30.06
CA LYS A 28 -15.14 28.00 -28.62
C LYS A 28 -15.52 26.71 -27.87
N LYS A 29 -16.69 26.13 -28.16
CA LYS A 29 -17.14 24.87 -27.54
C LYS A 29 -16.20 23.70 -27.93
N ILE A 30 -15.85 23.59 -29.20
CA ILE A 30 -14.94 22.54 -29.69
C ILE A 30 -13.58 22.67 -29.00
N LYS A 31 -13.01 23.87 -28.95
CA LYS A 31 -11.73 24.12 -28.31
C LYS A 31 -11.75 23.72 -26.82
N LYS A 32 -12.81 24.08 -26.10
CA LYS A 32 -12.97 23.70 -24.69
C LYS A 32 -13.03 22.17 -24.51
N LEU A 33 -13.79 21.47 -25.36
CA LEU A 33 -13.85 20.01 -25.35
C LEU A 33 -12.49 19.35 -25.63
N GLU A 34 -11.72 19.90 -26.59
CA GLU A 34 -10.37 19.42 -26.87
C GLU A 34 -9.43 19.62 -25.70
N ASP A 35 -9.49 20.77 -25.03
CA ASP A 35 -8.66 21.06 -23.85
C ASP A 35 -9.01 20.12 -22.70
N ASP A 36 -10.31 19.91 -22.40
CA ASP A 36 -10.78 18.95 -21.39
C ASP A 36 -10.34 17.51 -21.71
N TYR A 37 -10.39 17.13 -22.99
CA TYR A 37 -9.96 15.80 -23.43
C TYR A 37 -8.45 15.61 -23.26
N ARG A 38 -7.65 16.62 -23.64
CA ARG A 38 -6.20 16.61 -23.44
C ARG A 38 -5.81 16.53 -21.98
N GLU A 39 -6.53 17.25 -21.11
CA GLU A 39 -6.31 17.20 -19.67
C GLU A 39 -6.59 15.79 -19.10
N LYS A 40 -7.73 15.18 -19.47
CA LYS A 40 -8.05 13.80 -19.10
C LYS A 40 -6.99 12.80 -19.54
N GLN A 41 -6.48 12.94 -20.77
CA GLN A 41 -5.40 12.10 -21.27
C GLN A 41 -4.11 12.24 -20.43
N ARG A 42 -3.74 13.48 -20.09
CA ARG A 42 -2.56 13.75 -19.25
C ARG A 42 -2.70 13.14 -17.86
N VAL A 43 -3.88 13.23 -17.26
CA VAL A 43 -4.16 12.62 -15.93
C VAL A 43 -4.06 11.11 -16.02
N GLN A 44 -4.67 10.50 -17.04
CA GLN A 44 -4.58 9.06 -17.24
C GLN A 44 -3.14 8.57 -17.45
N GLN A 45 -2.36 9.32 -18.23
CA GLN A 45 -0.95 8.99 -18.45
C GLN A 45 -0.16 9.04 -17.13
N LYS A 46 -0.33 10.10 -16.33
CA LYS A 46 0.32 10.21 -15.01
C LYS A 46 -0.08 9.07 -14.08
N LEU A 47 -1.35 8.66 -14.06
CA LEU A 47 -1.82 7.53 -13.27
C LEU A 47 -1.16 6.21 -13.71
N ARG A 48 -1.03 5.98 -15.02
CA ARG A 48 -0.32 4.80 -15.54
C ARG A 48 1.15 4.80 -15.16
N GLU A 49 1.85 5.93 -15.31
CA GLU A 49 3.25 6.07 -14.91
C GLU A 49 3.44 5.82 -13.41
N TYR A 50 2.51 6.33 -12.59
CA TYR A 50 2.53 6.09 -11.15
C TYR A 50 2.30 4.61 -10.81
N SER A 51 1.31 3.95 -11.45
CA SER A 51 1.03 2.54 -11.22
C SER A 51 2.23 1.64 -11.59
N VAL A 52 2.90 1.93 -12.71
CA VAL A 52 4.12 1.21 -13.12
C VAL A 52 5.26 1.41 -12.11
N LYS A 53 5.44 2.63 -11.60
CA LYS A 53 6.44 2.90 -10.55
C LYS A 53 6.16 2.13 -9.25
N VAL A 54 4.89 2.04 -8.84
CA VAL A 54 4.49 1.28 -7.66
C VAL A 54 4.74 -0.21 -7.88
N GLN A 55 4.34 -0.76 -9.02
CA GLN A 55 4.58 -2.17 -9.36
C GLN A 55 6.08 -2.51 -9.38
N ASN A 56 6.90 -1.66 -9.98
CA ASN A 56 8.36 -1.86 -10.01
C ASN A 56 8.97 -1.83 -8.59
N LYS A 57 8.50 -0.94 -7.72
CA LYS A 57 8.93 -0.92 -6.30
C LYS A 57 8.53 -2.20 -5.59
N GLN A 58 7.30 -2.66 -5.77
CA GLN A 58 6.80 -3.90 -5.16
C GLN A 58 7.59 -5.13 -5.67
N ALA A 59 7.84 -5.20 -6.98
CA ALA A 59 8.66 -6.26 -7.57
C ALA A 59 10.10 -6.27 -7.01
N LYS A 60 10.70 -5.09 -6.83
CA LYS A 60 12.02 -4.97 -6.24
C LYS A 60 12.05 -5.40 -4.77
N ILE A 61 11.04 -5.04 -3.99
CA ILE A 61 10.89 -5.49 -2.59
C ILE A 61 10.74 -7.01 -2.55
N ALA A 62 9.88 -7.59 -3.37
CA ALA A 62 9.68 -9.04 -3.45
C ALA A 62 10.97 -9.77 -3.84
N ALA A 63 11.74 -9.23 -4.81
CA ALA A 63 13.03 -9.78 -5.20
C ALA A 63 14.06 -9.73 -4.07
N LEU A 64 14.13 -8.64 -3.31
CA LEU A 64 15.01 -8.51 -2.15
C LEU A 64 14.61 -9.47 -1.02
N GLN A 65 13.32 -9.61 -0.77
CA GLN A 65 12.80 -10.56 0.23
C GLN A 65 13.05 -12.02 -0.17
N SER A 66 13.04 -12.35 -1.46
CA SER A 66 13.34 -13.70 -1.94
C SER A 66 14.82 -14.10 -1.83
N GLN A 67 15.73 -13.13 -1.65
CA GLN A 67 17.15 -13.43 -1.42
C GLN A 67 17.38 -14.08 -0.04
N ILE A 68 16.50 -13.85 0.92
CA ILE A 68 16.48 -14.62 2.17
C ILE A 68 15.59 -15.83 1.89
N ASN A 69 16.17 -17.01 1.84
CA ASN A 69 15.37 -18.24 1.76
C ASN A 69 14.68 -18.50 3.13
N PRO A 70 13.39 -18.20 3.30
CA PRO A 70 12.73 -18.32 4.59
C PRO A 70 12.70 -19.78 5.07
N HIS A 71 12.55 -20.71 4.14
CA HIS A 71 12.50 -22.12 4.45
C HIS A 71 13.84 -22.64 5.00
N PHE A 72 14.96 -22.22 4.40
CA PHE A 72 16.28 -22.56 4.92
C PHE A 72 16.47 -22.01 6.34
N LEU A 73 16.09 -20.77 6.57
CA LEU A 73 16.21 -20.13 7.88
C LEU A 73 15.40 -20.88 8.95
N TYR A 74 14.13 -21.21 8.67
CA TYR A 74 13.29 -21.95 9.61
C TYR A 74 13.84 -23.35 9.91
N ASN A 75 14.25 -24.09 8.88
CA ASN A 75 14.81 -25.43 9.05
C ASN A 75 16.10 -25.41 9.87
N THR A 76 16.95 -24.40 9.65
CA THR A 76 18.18 -24.26 10.43
C THR A 76 17.89 -23.98 11.90
N LEU A 77 16.92 -23.07 12.19
CA LEU A 77 16.51 -22.78 13.57
C LEU A 77 15.83 -23.97 14.26
N GLU A 78 15.03 -24.77 13.53
CA GLU A 78 14.46 -25.99 14.07
C GLU A 78 15.53 -27.07 14.34
N CYS A 79 16.56 -27.16 13.49
CA CYS A 79 17.72 -28.02 13.74
C CYS A 79 18.45 -27.62 15.03
N ILE A 80 18.75 -26.33 15.20
CA ILE A 80 19.37 -25.79 16.40
C ILE A 80 18.51 -26.07 17.64
N ARG A 81 17.18 -25.88 17.52
CA ARG A 81 16.24 -26.18 18.61
C ARG A 81 16.27 -27.66 19.00
N SER A 82 16.23 -28.54 18.03
CA SER A 82 16.25 -29.98 18.27
C SER A 82 17.54 -30.42 18.94
N GLU A 83 18.67 -29.91 18.48
CA GLU A 83 20.00 -30.20 19.08
C GLU A 83 20.06 -29.66 20.52
N ALA A 84 19.59 -28.44 20.77
CA ALA A 84 19.54 -27.88 22.11
C ALA A 84 18.70 -28.72 23.08
N LEU A 85 17.58 -29.29 22.62
CA LEU A 85 16.76 -30.18 23.42
C LEU A 85 17.47 -31.52 23.74
N LEU A 86 18.24 -32.07 22.78
CA LEU A 86 19.04 -33.29 23.01
C LEU A 86 20.10 -33.09 24.09
N TYR A 87 20.65 -31.88 24.19
CA TYR A 87 21.65 -31.54 25.21
C TYR A 87 21.04 -30.87 26.46
N GLU A 88 19.72 -30.93 26.63
CA GLU A 88 18.99 -30.35 27.77
C GLU A 88 19.22 -28.83 27.94
N CYS A 89 19.53 -28.14 26.83
CA CYS A 89 19.76 -26.69 26.83
C CYS A 89 18.46 -25.92 26.55
N ASP A 90 17.52 -25.92 27.48
CA ASP A 90 16.19 -25.32 27.33
C ASP A 90 16.21 -23.83 26.96
N SER A 91 17.19 -23.08 27.44
CA SER A 91 17.32 -21.65 27.11
C SER A 91 17.59 -21.45 25.63
N ILE A 92 18.51 -22.22 25.05
CA ILE A 92 18.83 -22.17 23.60
C ILE A 92 17.63 -22.64 22.77
N ALA A 93 16.96 -23.72 23.19
CA ALA A 93 15.77 -24.24 22.52
C ALA A 93 14.63 -23.20 22.47
N ARG A 94 14.38 -22.50 23.58
CA ARG A 94 13.39 -21.42 23.64
C ARG A 94 13.74 -20.23 22.76
N MET A 95 15.01 -19.82 22.77
CA MET A 95 15.49 -18.72 21.94
C MET A 95 15.38 -19.06 20.44
N ALA A 96 15.79 -20.26 20.03
CA ALA A 96 15.67 -20.71 18.64
C ALA A 96 14.20 -20.76 18.18
N LYS A 97 13.28 -21.24 19.03
CA LYS A 97 11.84 -21.24 18.79
C LYS A 97 11.28 -19.84 18.59
N ALA A 98 11.62 -18.90 19.48
CA ALA A 98 11.15 -17.51 19.41
C ALA A 98 11.67 -16.82 18.14
N LEU A 99 12.95 -17.05 17.80
CA LEU A 99 13.56 -16.50 16.60
C LEU A 99 12.92 -17.04 15.32
N ALA A 100 12.62 -18.33 15.27
CA ALA A 100 11.92 -18.96 14.15
C ALA A 100 10.49 -18.37 13.99
N ALA A 101 9.76 -18.17 15.10
CA ALA A 101 8.43 -17.57 15.11
C ALA A 101 8.47 -16.11 14.64
N PHE A 102 9.41 -15.32 15.17
CA PHE A 102 9.61 -13.92 14.78
C PHE A 102 9.93 -13.76 13.28
N PHE A 103 10.86 -14.56 12.74
CA PHE A 103 11.16 -14.51 11.31
C PHE A 103 10.00 -14.98 10.44
N ARG A 104 9.30 -16.04 10.84
CA ARG A 104 8.09 -16.51 10.13
C ARG A 104 7.05 -15.42 10.03
N TYR A 105 6.82 -14.71 11.11
CA TYR A 105 5.91 -13.58 11.14
C TYR A 105 6.43 -12.44 10.26
N SER A 106 7.66 -11.97 10.44
CA SER A 106 8.21 -10.80 9.76
C SER A 106 8.38 -10.97 8.25
N ILE A 107 8.79 -12.17 7.79
CA ILE A 107 9.09 -12.44 6.37
C ILE A 107 7.86 -12.95 5.60
N SER A 108 6.83 -13.45 6.29
CA SER A 108 5.61 -13.92 5.62
C SER A 108 4.90 -12.78 4.89
N ASN A 109 4.81 -12.90 3.56
CA ASN A 109 4.10 -11.94 2.70
C ASN A 109 2.59 -12.23 2.57
N LYS A 110 2.05 -13.19 3.34
CA LYS A 110 0.69 -13.69 3.14
C LYS A 110 -0.39 -12.72 3.58
N GLU A 111 -0.11 -11.89 4.59
CA GLU A 111 -1.13 -11.02 5.19
C GLU A 111 -0.49 -9.68 5.58
N ASN A 112 -1.06 -8.57 5.06
CA ASN A 112 -0.67 -7.22 5.45
C ASN A 112 -1.50 -6.71 6.65
N ILE A 113 -2.57 -7.42 7.00
CA ILE A 113 -3.49 -7.12 8.09
C ILE A 113 -3.55 -8.37 8.98
N VAL A 114 -3.36 -8.18 10.26
CA VAL A 114 -3.28 -9.23 11.26
C VAL A 114 -4.11 -8.86 12.49
N THR A 115 -4.32 -9.80 13.42
CA THR A 115 -4.99 -9.49 14.68
C THR A 115 -4.03 -8.84 15.66
N ILE A 116 -4.55 -8.01 16.58
CA ILE A 116 -3.75 -7.48 17.71
C ILE A 116 -3.08 -8.62 18.47
N ARG A 117 -3.77 -9.75 18.65
CA ARG A 117 -3.23 -10.95 19.30
C ARG A 117 -1.97 -11.47 18.61
N ASP A 118 -1.94 -11.49 17.28
CA ASP A 118 -0.78 -11.95 16.53
C ASP A 118 0.39 -10.98 16.66
N GLU A 119 0.11 -9.66 16.63
CA GLU A 119 1.12 -8.63 16.89
C GLU A 119 1.70 -8.74 18.29
N LEU A 120 0.87 -8.84 19.31
CA LEU A 120 1.34 -9.00 20.70
C LEU A 120 2.22 -10.24 20.86
N ARG A 121 1.82 -11.37 20.26
CA ARG A 121 2.65 -12.59 20.26
C ARG A 121 3.99 -12.37 19.56
N ASN A 122 4.03 -11.58 18.49
CA ASN A 122 5.27 -11.25 17.82
C ASN A 122 6.17 -10.37 18.68
N ILE A 123 5.59 -9.41 19.41
CA ILE A 123 6.30 -8.56 20.39
C ILE A 123 6.87 -9.42 21.52
N GLU A 124 6.10 -10.36 22.07
CA GLU A 124 6.57 -11.29 23.09
C GLU A 124 7.77 -12.12 22.61
N ASN A 125 7.72 -12.65 21.38
CA ASN A 125 8.84 -13.38 20.78
C ASN A 125 10.08 -12.48 20.60
N TYR A 126 9.88 -11.26 20.09
CA TYR A 126 10.96 -10.30 19.94
C TYR A 126 11.57 -9.93 21.30
N PHE A 127 10.72 -9.66 22.28
CA PHE A 127 11.18 -9.34 23.63
C PHE A 127 11.97 -10.49 24.27
N LEU A 128 11.52 -11.73 24.10
CA LEU A 128 12.25 -12.91 24.56
C LEU A 128 13.67 -12.96 23.98
N ILE A 129 13.83 -12.70 22.69
CA ILE A 129 15.15 -12.65 22.04
C ILE A 129 16.01 -11.54 22.63
N GLN A 130 15.44 -10.34 22.85
CA GLN A 130 16.16 -9.21 23.42
C GLN A 130 16.52 -9.44 24.88
N SER A 131 15.68 -10.10 25.66
CA SER A 131 15.97 -10.41 27.07
C SER A 131 17.23 -11.28 27.22
N TYR A 132 17.43 -12.25 26.33
CA TYR A 132 18.69 -13.03 26.31
C TYR A 132 19.89 -12.18 25.92
N ARG A 133 19.73 -11.28 24.94
CA ARG A 133 20.83 -10.39 24.49
C ARG A 133 21.26 -9.41 25.57
N PHE A 134 20.33 -8.92 26.38
CA PHE A 134 20.59 -7.91 27.41
C PHE A 134 20.54 -8.45 28.84
N GLU A 135 20.72 -9.76 29.02
CA GLU A 135 20.83 -10.41 30.32
C GLU A 135 19.63 -10.10 31.25
N ASN A 136 18.42 -10.07 30.70
CA ASN A 136 17.17 -9.79 31.40
C ASN A 136 17.12 -8.40 32.09
N LYS A 137 17.81 -7.41 31.56
CA LYS A 137 17.80 -6.03 32.12
C LYS A 137 16.50 -5.27 31.89
N PHE A 138 15.61 -5.77 31.04
CA PHE A 138 14.35 -5.14 30.67
C PHE A 138 13.18 -6.07 31.04
N ALA A 139 12.03 -5.47 31.32
CA ALA A 139 10.76 -6.17 31.48
C ALA A 139 9.76 -5.66 30.43
N LEU A 140 8.94 -6.56 29.91
CA LEU A 140 7.80 -6.21 29.06
C LEU A 140 6.53 -6.31 29.89
N GLU A 141 5.77 -5.24 29.93
CA GLU A 141 4.44 -5.20 30.55
C GLU A 141 3.42 -4.84 29.48
N ILE A 142 2.39 -5.67 29.34
CA ILE A 142 1.30 -5.47 28.37
C ILE A 142 0.02 -5.31 29.17
N ASN A 143 -0.49 -4.07 29.21
CA ASN A 143 -1.75 -3.73 29.88
C ASN A 143 -2.85 -3.56 28.82
N VAL A 144 -3.96 -4.28 29.01
CA VAL A 144 -5.16 -4.19 28.17
C VAL A 144 -6.32 -3.82 29.09
N GLU A 145 -6.89 -2.64 28.89
CA GLU A 145 -7.93 -2.07 29.77
C GLU A 145 -9.31 -2.73 29.55
N ASP A 146 -9.56 -3.20 28.31
CA ASP A 146 -10.82 -3.85 27.94
C ASP A 146 -10.72 -5.38 27.94
N ASP A 147 -11.82 -6.06 27.55
CA ASP A 147 -11.81 -7.51 27.38
C ASP A 147 -10.71 -7.93 26.40
N ARG A 148 -9.69 -8.59 26.92
CA ARG A 148 -8.50 -9.01 26.18
C ARG A 148 -8.83 -9.94 25.00
N GLU A 149 -9.90 -10.72 25.10
CA GLU A 149 -10.31 -11.60 24.01
C GLU A 149 -10.94 -10.81 22.86
N GLU A 150 -11.77 -9.82 23.18
CA GLU A 150 -12.41 -8.98 22.18
C GLU A 150 -11.39 -8.09 21.46
N VAL A 151 -10.58 -7.36 22.22
CA VAL A 151 -9.50 -6.48 21.70
C VAL A 151 -8.50 -7.27 20.87
N GLY A 152 -8.16 -8.48 21.28
CA GLY A 152 -7.23 -9.35 20.58
C GLY A 152 -7.67 -9.73 19.15
N ASN A 153 -8.94 -9.63 18.82
CA ASN A 153 -9.50 -9.99 17.52
C ASN A 153 -9.57 -8.82 16.53
N TYR A 154 -9.34 -7.56 16.97
CA TYR A 154 -9.30 -6.43 16.06
C TYR A 154 -8.13 -6.54 15.08
N LEU A 155 -8.40 -6.07 13.84
CA LEU A 155 -7.47 -6.14 12.73
C LEU A 155 -6.65 -4.86 12.63
N ILE A 156 -5.35 -4.99 12.56
CA ILE A 156 -4.39 -3.88 12.42
C ILE A 156 -3.37 -4.18 11.31
N PRO A 157 -2.71 -3.18 10.76
CA PRO A 157 -1.59 -3.40 9.86
C PRO A 157 -0.47 -4.17 10.56
N LYS A 158 0.12 -5.13 9.89
CA LYS A 158 1.24 -5.93 10.39
C LYS A 158 2.44 -5.06 10.70
N LEU A 159 3.14 -5.33 11.80
CA LEU A 159 4.30 -4.58 12.32
C LEU A 159 3.96 -3.11 12.65
N SER A 160 2.75 -2.86 13.20
CA SER A 160 2.30 -1.51 13.57
C SER A 160 2.45 -1.20 15.07
N LEU A 161 2.68 -2.19 15.91
CA LEU A 161 2.92 -2.06 17.36
C LEU A 161 4.40 -2.00 17.73
#